data_67814bd35ebe7f7b5f7654f54c301e58
#
_entry.id   67814bd35ebe7f7b5f7654f54c301e58
#
_cell.length_a   1.000
_cell.length_b   1.000
_cell.length_c   1.000
_cell.angle_alpha   90.00
_cell.angle_beta   90.00
_cell.angle_gamma   90.00
#
_symmetry.space_group_name_H-M   'P 1'
#
loop_
_entity.id
_entity.type
_entity.pdbx_description
1 polymer ?
#
loop_
_entity_poly.entity_id
_entity_poly.type
_entity_poly.pdbx_seq_one_letter_code
_entity_poly.pdbx_strand_id
1 'polypeptide(L)'
;MYKIGIIDTMKEKGIDLLKGYKNFDCEIVTDLSRKNLLLKLPEFDGITLRRGKIDREILDKCDKLKVISRHGVGYDSVDTECLKEKAITLLVAHNSTSTSPAEHIMFMIMNIYKGVSMFDSMVRGGDFVKAIHLNIEQNFELFNKTVLIAGFGRIGKKLIKKCLGFDMKVIVFDPYVDDATIKSFGGTKVATLEEGLKEADILSLSLPLNKQTKNFITLKEMK
;
A
#
# COMPACT_ATOMS: atom_id res chain seq x y z
N MET A 1 -26.51 22.60 5.04
CA MET A 1 -26.10 21.53 4.13
C MET A 1 -24.60 21.60 4.03
N TYR A 2 -23.89 20.48 4.17
CA TYR A 2 -22.42 20.42 4.06
C TYR A 2 -22.02 20.05 2.64
N LYS A 3 -21.10 20.80 2.04
CA LYS A 3 -20.56 20.49 0.72
C LYS A 3 -19.42 19.49 0.86
N ILE A 4 -19.56 18.30 0.28
CA ILE A 4 -18.63 17.18 0.40
C ILE A 4 -17.96 16.92 -0.95
N GLY A 5 -16.62 17.06 -0.99
CA GLY A 5 -15.82 16.75 -2.18
C GLY A 5 -15.42 15.28 -2.18
N ILE A 6 -15.73 14.56 -3.26
CA ILE A 6 -15.20 13.21 -3.50
C ILE A 6 -14.00 13.35 -4.43
N ILE A 7 -12.80 13.40 -3.85
CA ILE A 7 -11.55 13.66 -4.57
C ILE A 7 -11.01 12.35 -5.15
N ASP A 8 -10.94 12.29 -6.47
CA ASP A 8 -10.83 11.09 -7.28
C ASP A 8 -12.14 10.28 -7.24
N THR A 9 -12.12 9.06 -7.75
CA THR A 9 -13.30 8.19 -7.79
C THR A 9 -13.24 7.11 -6.72
N MET A 10 -14.39 6.62 -6.31
CA MET A 10 -14.55 5.42 -5.49
C MET A 10 -15.65 4.53 -6.09
N LYS A 11 -15.84 3.34 -5.52
CA LYS A 11 -16.95 2.47 -5.94
C LYS A 11 -18.29 3.17 -5.72
N GLU A 12 -19.22 2.96 -6.67
CA GLU A 12 -20.55 3.57 -6.69
C GLU A 12 -21.29 3.44 -5.35
N LYS A 13 -21.25 2.26 -4.73
CA LYS A 13 -21.84 2.04 -3.39
C LYS A 13 -21.33 3.03 -2.32
N GLY A 14 -20.08 3.48 -2.40
CA GLY A 14 -19.55 4.47 -1.48
C GLY A 14 -20.04 5.88 -1.79
N ILE A 15 -20.20 6.20 -3.07
CA ILE A 15 -20.78 7.47 -3.54
C ILE A 15 -22.26 7.54 -3.13
N ASP A 16 -23.01 6.48 -3.35
CA ASP A 16 -24.45 6.40 -3.00
C ASP A 16 -24.65 6.53 -1.50
N LEU A 17 -23.77 5.90 -0.69
CA LEU A 17 -23.82 6.04 0.76
C LEU A 17 -23.67 7.52 1.16
N LEU A 18 -22.73 8.26 0.61
CA LEU A 18 -22.54 9.67 0.93
C LEU A 18 -23.72 10.53 0.45
N LYS A 19 -24.21 10.30 -0.77
CA LYS A 19 -25.35 11.00 -1.34
C LYS A 19 -26.66 10.70 -0.60
N GLY A 20 -26.75 9.55 0.08
CA GLY A 20 -27.90 9.16 0.89
C GLY A 20 -28.09 10.01 2.17
N TYR A 21 -27.06 10.74 2.61
CA TYR A 21 -27.20 11.65 3.76
C TYR A 21 -27.85 12.98 3.34
N LYS A 22 -29.02 13.26 3.87
CA LYS A 22 -29.86 14.45 3.52
C LYS A 22 -29.12 15.79 3.71
N ASN A 23 -28.10 15.83 4.58
CA ASN A 23 -27.36 17.03 4.89
C ASN A 23 -26.08 17.21 4.06
N PHE A 24 -25.82 16.29 3.12
CA PHE A 24 -24.62 16.30 2.27
C PHE A 24 -25.01 16.69 0.83
N ASP A 25 -24.27 17.67 0.30
CA ASP A 25 -24.20 18.00 -1.12
C ASP A 25 -22.87 17.50 -1.65
N CYS A 26 -22.89 16.45 -2.48
CA CYS A 26 -21.69 15.71 -2.89
C CYS A 26 -21.28 16.05 -4.32
N GLU A 27 -20.05 16.53 -4.50
CA GLU A 27 -19.43 16.79 -5.80
C GLU A 27 -18.25 15.86 -6.03
N ILE A 28 -18.17 15.21 -7.21
CA ILE A 28 -17.04 14.36 -7.60
C ILE A 28 -16.01 15.21 -8.35
N VAL A 29 -14.77 15.22 -7.87
CA VAL A 29 -13.64 15.94 -8.46
C VAL A 29 -12.66 14.92 -9.04
N THR A 30 -12.68 14.76 -10.37
CA THR A 30 -11.81 13.80 -11.10
C THR A 30 -10.52 14.43 -11.61
N ASP A 31 -10.50 15.73 -11.86
CA ASP A 31 -9.28 16.45 -12.19
C ASP A 31 -8.47 16.75 -10.93
N LEU A 32 -7.39 15.98 -10.76
CA LEU A 32 -6.46 16.08 -9.62
C LEU A 32 -5.29 17.03 -9.91
N SER A 33 -5.33 17.80 -10.98
CA SER A 33 -4.31 18.81 -11.25
C SER A 33 -4.25 19.81 -10.09
N ARG A 34 -3.01 20.24 -9.77
CA ARG A 34 -2.80 21.20 -8.69
C ARG A 34 -3.68 22.45 -8.83
N LYS A 35 -3.80 22.95 -10.08
CA LYS A 35 -4.64 24.13 -10.39
C LYS A 35 -6.09 23.90 -10.01
N ASN A 36 -6.65 22.74 -10.37
CA ASN A 36 -8.04 22.42 -10.06
C ASN A 36 -8.26 22.19 -8.57
N LEU A 37 -7.33 21.50 -7.88
CA LEU A 37 -7.44 21.30 -6.44
C LEU A 37 -7.39 22.63 -5.66
N LEU A 38 -6.51 23.56 -6.04
CA LEU A 38 -6.46 24.91 -5.46
C LEU A 38 -7.76 25.71 -5.65
N LEU A 39 -8.49 25.46 -6.73
CA LEU A 39 -9.76 26.12 -7.02
C LEU A 39 -10.93 25.46 -6.29
N LYS A 40 -10.97 24.12 -6.28
CA LYS A 40 -12.14 23.37 -5.83
C LYS A 40 -12.16 23.06 -4.33
N LEU A 41 -11.02 22.74 -3.73
CA LEU A 41 -11.00 22.33 -2.31
C LEU A 41 -11.52 23.38 -1.33
N PRO A 42 -11.30 24.70 -1.53
CA PRO A 42 -11.85 25.73 -0.67
C PRO A 42 -13.39 25.76 -0.58
N GLU A 43 -14.08 25.13 -1.53
CA GLU A 43 -15.54 25.09 -1.53
C GLU A 43 -16.14 24.07 -0.55
N PHE A 44 -15.35 23.08 -0.08
CA PHE A 44 -15.85 21.93 0.65
C PHE A 44 -15.72 22.08 2.16
N ASP A 45 -16.72 21.58 2.90
CA ASP A 45 -16.71 21.41 4.35
C ASP A 45 -15.99 20.11 4.75
N GLY A 46 -16.03 19.10 3.91
CA GLY A 46 -15.35 17.82 4.08
C GLY A 46 -14.98 17.18 2.75
N ILE A 47 -13.94 16.38 2.74
CA ILE A 47 -13.55 15.64 1.54
C ILE A 47 -13.28 14.16 1.83
N THR A 48 -13.60 13.31 0.87
CA THR A 48 -12.99 11.98 0.77
C THR A 48 -11.83 12.05 -0.19
N LEU A 49 -10.69 11.47 0.16
CA LEU A 49 -9.46 11.56 -0.62
C LEU A 49 -8.93 10.16 -0.95
N ARG A 50 -8.93 9.76 -2.22
CA ARG A 50 -8.30 8.53 -2.68
C ARG A 50 -6.89 8.78 -3.22
N ARG A 51 -6.74 9.66 -4.20
CA ARG A 51 -5.47 10.14 -4.77
C ARG A 51 -5.44 11.66 -4.76
N GLY A 52 -4.27 12.22 -4.89
CA GLY A 52 -4.05 13.67 -4.88
C GLY A 52 -3.16 14.08 -3.72
N LYS A 53 -2.35 15.09 -3.94
CA LYS A 53 -1.47 15.68 -2.93
C LYS A 53 -2.15 16.91 -2.35
N ILE A 54 -2.35 16.91 -1.04
CA ILE A 54 -2.97 18.00 -0.28
C ILE A 54 -1.88 18.58 0.62
N ASP A 55 -1.18 19.56 0.10
CA ASP A 55 -0.11 20.25 0.82
C ASP A 55 -0.62 21.52 1.51
N ARG A 56 0.29 22.18 2.24
CA ARG A 56 0.02 23.41 2.99
C ARG A 56 -0.63 24.50 2.13
N GLU A 57 -0.11 24.75 0.92
CA GLU A 57 -0.64 25.80 0.06
C GLU A 57 -2.11 25.60 -0.32
N ILE A 58 -2.52 24.33 -0.54
CA ILE A 58 -3.92 23.99 -0.77
C ILE A 58 -4.74 24.19 0.51
N LEU A 59 -4.24 23.65 1.63
CA LEU A 59 -4.93 23.70 2.92
C LEU A 59 -5.10 25.14 3.43
N ASP A 60 -4.15 26.03 3.16
CA ASP A 60 -4.22 27.43 3.58
C ASP A 60 -5.37 28.19 2.92
N LYS A 61 -5.88 27.71 1.80
CA LYS A 61 -7.08 28.25 1.13
C LYS A 61 -8.39 27.60 1.57
N CYS A 62 -8.33 26.54 2.39
CA CYS A 62 -9.48 25.73 2.78
C CYS A 62 -10.04 26.11 4.16
N ASP A 63 -10.62 27.33 4.29
CA ASP A 63 -11.10 27.82 5.59
C ASP A 63 -12.36 27.10 6.11
N LYS A 64 -13.14 26.48 5.21
CA LYS A 64 -14.35 25.72 5.57
C LYS A 64 -14.09 24.26 5.88
N LEU A 65 -12.92 23.72 5.47
CA LEU A 65 -12.63 22.30 5.55
C LEU A 65 -12.47 21.85 7.00
N LYS A 66 -13.28 20.88 7.43
CA LYS A 66 -13.30 20.34 8.80
C LYS A 66 -12.74 18.93 8.88
N VAL A 67 -12.85 18.17 7.79
CA VAL A 67 -12.48 16.75 7.79
C VAL A 67 -11.97 16.29 6.44
N ILE A 68 -10.89 15.48 6.47
CA ILE A 68 -10.41 14.71 5.36
C ILE A 68 -10.56 13.23 5.70
N SER A 69 -11.39 12.50 4.94
CA SER A 69 -11.53 11.04 5.05
C SER A 69 -10.68 10.35 3.99
N ARG A 70 -9.54 9.79 4.39
CA ARG A 70 -8.62 9.12 3.48
C ARG A 70 -9.16 7.75 3.09
N HIS A 71 -9.41 7.53 1.79
CA HIS A 71 -9.79 6.23 1.24
C HIS A 71 -8.55 5.32 1.14
N GLY A 72 -8.10 4.83 2.28
CA GLY A 72 -6.90 4.04 2.48
C GLY A 72 -6.25 4.30 3.83
N VAL A 73 -5.08 3.70 4.06
CA VAL A 73 -4.34 3.81 5.34
C VAL A 73 -3.21 4.84 5.24
N GLY A 74 -2.52 4.90 4.10
CA GLY A 74 -1.42 5.85 3.88
C GLY A 74 -1.93 7.29 3.75
N TYR A 75 -1.27 8.23 4.37
CA TYR A 75 -1.61 9.66 4.34
C TYR A 75 -0.41 10.57 4.09
N ASP A 76 0.66 10.01 3.55
CA ASP A 76 1.90 10.70 3.16
C ASP A 76 1.69 11.80 2.11
N SER A 77 0.56 11.75 1.38
CA SER A 77 0.13 12.79 0.45
C SER A 77 -0.55 13.99 1.09
N VAL A 78 -0.73 14.02 2.42
CA VAL A 78 -1.44 15.08 3.15
C VAL A 78 -0.50 15.73 4.17
N ASP A 79 -0.45 17.05 4.20
CA ASP A 79 0.30 17.82 5.22
C ASP A 79 -0.40 17.75 6.57
N THR A 80 0.00 16.76 7.39
CA THR A 80 -0.62 16.53 8.71
C THR A 80 -0.29 17.59 9.74
N GLU A 81 0.83 18.31 9.60
CA GLU A 81 1.18 19.41 10.49
C GLU A 81 0.22 20.58 10.25
N CYS A 82 0.00 20.94 9.00
CA CYS A 82 -0.99 21.96 8.64
C CYS A 82 -2.41 21.58 9.08
N LEU A 83 -2.82 20.30 8.94
CA LEU A 83 -4.12 19.86 9.44
C LEU A 83 -4.28 20.09 10.94
N LYS A 84 -3.23 19.79 11.72
CA LYS A 84 -3.22 20.00 13.16
C LYS A 84 -3.33 21.47 13.53
N GLU A 85 -2.58 22.35 12.86
CA GLU A 85 -2.64 23.79 13.07
C GLU A 85 -4.04 24.37 12.79
N LYS A 86 -4.69 23.87 11.74
CA LYS A 86 -6.03 24.31 11.31
C LYS A 86 -7.18 23.55 11.99
N ALA A 87 -6.89 22.65 12.92
CA ALA A 87 -7.88 21.78 13.58
C ALA A 87 -8.74 20.96 12.59
N ILE A 88 -8.18 20.55 11.44
CA ILE A 88 -8.85 19.71 10.45
C ILE A 88 -8.65 18.24 10.83
N THR A 89 -9.73 17.49 10.97
CA THR A 89 -9.69 16.07 11.34
C THR A 89 -9.27 15.21 10.16
N LEU A 90 -8.26 14.34 10.36
CA LEU A 90 -7.89 13.30 9.39
C LEU A 90 -8.42 11.94 9.84
N LEU A 91 -9.26 11.33 9.00
CA LEU A 91 -9.74 9.95 9.18
C LEU A 91 -9.07 9.04 8.14
N VAL A 92 -8.73 7.83 8.54
CA VAL A 92 -8.14 6.82 7.66
C VAL A 92 -8.87 5.48 7.80
N ALA A 93 -8.94 4.72 6.70
CA ALA A 93 -9.65 3.45 6.65
C ALA A 93 -8.77 2.30 7.17
N HIS A 94 -8.50 2.28 8.48
CA HIS A 94 -7.53 1.39 9.11
C HIS A 94 -7.71 -0.11 8.81
N ASN A 95 -8.92 -0.60 8.70
CA ASN A 95 -9.21 -2.05 8.65
C ASN A 95 -9.60 -2.58 7.26
N SER A 96 -9.71 -1.72 6.25
CA SER A 96 -10.38 -2.09 5.00
C SER A 96 -9.47 -2.70 3.92
N THR A 97 -8.14 -2.48 3.97
CA THR A 97 -7.30 -2.70 2.78
C THR A 97 -6.06 -3.56 2.97
N SER A 98 -5.85 -4.20 4.13
CA SER A 98 -4.61 -4.96 4.38
C SER A 98 -4.55 -6.34 3.71
N THR A 99 -5.68 -6.92 3.35
CA THR A 99 -5.72 -8.22 2.67
C THR A 99 -5.28 -8.13 1.22
N SER A 100 -5.87 -7.20 0.47
CA SER A 100 -5.56 -7.02 -0.96
C SER A 100 -4.08 -6.72 -1.24
N PRO A 101 -3.38 -5.80 -0.53
CA PRO A 101 -1.94 -5.64 -0.71
C PRO A 101 -1.13 -6.91 -0.39
N ALA A 102 -1.48 -7.67 0.66
CA ALA A 102 -0.77 -8.90 0.98
C ALA A 102 -0.96 -9.99 -0.11
N GLU A 103 -2.13 -10.04 -0.74
CA GLU A 103 -2.40 -10.90 -1.89
C GLU A 103 -1.64 -10.45 -3.13
N HIS A 104 -1.57 -9.15 -3.36
CA HIS A 104 -0.82 -8.60 -4.48
C HIS A 104 0.69 -8.85 -4.34
N ILE A 105 1.24 -8.71 -3.13
CA ILE A 105 2.66 -9.07 -2.86
C ILE A 105 2.90 -10.54 -3.19
N MET A 106 2.02 -11.44 -2.74
CA MET A 106 2.16 -12.87 -3.03
C MET A 106 2.05 -13.16 -4.54
N PHE A 107 1.12 -12.49 -5.24
CA PHE A 107 1.02 -12.57 -6.69
C PHE A 107 2.33 -12.11 -7.37
N MET A 108 2.93 -11.00 -6.93
CA MET A 108 4.20 -10.51 -7.49
C MET A 108 5.35 -11.52 -7.28
N ILE A 109 5.45 -12.11 -6.08
CA ILE A 109 6.42 -13.16 -5.77
C ILE A 109 6.23 -14.35 -6.72
N MET A 110 5.00 -14.85 -6.87
CA MET A 110 4.70 -15.95 -7.77
C MET A 110 4.98 -15.62 -9.23
N ASN A 111 4.63 -14.40 -9.66
CA ASN A 111 4.88 -13.97 -11.03
C ASN A 111 6.38 -13.95 -11.37
N ILE A 112 7.22 -13.50 -10.43
CA ILE A 112 8.69 -13.50 -10.60
C ILE A 112 9.21 -14.94 -10.67
N TYR A 113 8.86 -15.78 -9.70
CA TYR A 113 9.39 -17.14 -9.61
C TYR A 113 8.85 -18.08 -10.68
N LYS A 114 7.65 -17.85 -11.17
CA LYS A 114 6.99 -18.69 -12.19
C LYS A 114 7.02 -18.07 -13.59
N GLY A 115 7.59 -16.89 -13.76
CA GLY A 115 7.70 -16.22 -15.05
C GLY A 115 6.36 -16.05 -15.79
N VAL A 116 5.25 -15.94 -15.04
CA VAL A 116 3.88 -16.05 -15.58
C VAL A 116 3.65 -15.09 -16.75
N SER A 117 4.04 -13.83 -16.62
CA SER A 117 3.83 -12.82 -17.69
C SER A 117 4.61 -13.14 -18.96
N MET A 118 5.81 -13.67 -18.81
CA MET A 118 6.66 -14.06 -19.96
C MET A 118 6.07 -15.29 -20.65
N PHE A 119 5.75 -16.34 -19.90
CA PHE A 119 5.23 -17.58 -20.47
C PHE A 119 3.82 -17.40 -21.06
N ASP A 120 2.96 -16.61 -20.46
CA ASP A 120 1.65 -16.27 -21.05
C ASP A 120 1.81 -15.59 -22.41
N SER A 121 2.72 -14.62 -22.52
CA SER A 121 3.02 -13.94 -23.78
C SER A 121 3.56 -14.89 -24.86
N MET A 122 4.47 -15.79 -24.48
CA MET A 122 5.05 -16.77 -25.40
C MET A 122 4.00 -17.76 -25.91
N VAL A 123 3.17 -18.29 -25.02
CA VAL A 123 2.11 -19.25 -25.39
C VAL A 123 1.08 -18.60 -26.31
N ARG A 124 0.65 -17.37 -26.02
CA ARG A 124 -0.27 -16.60 -26.88
C ARG A 124 0.36 -16.24 -28.24
N GLY A 125 1.68 -16.03 -28.26
CA GLY A 125 2.46 -15.78 -29.49
C GLY A 125 2.72 -17.01 -30.35
N GLY A 126 2.35 -18.24 -29.92
CA GLY A 126 2.58 -19.46 -30.62
C GLY A 126 3.91 -20.13 -30.31
N ASP A 127 4.72 -19.59 -29.42
CA ASP A 127 6.07 -20.08 -29.05
C ASP A 127 6.02 -21.13 -27.90
N PHE A 128 5.02 -22.00 -27.91
CA PHE A 128 4.79 -22.96 -26.81
C PHE A 128 5.98 -23.88 -26.53
N VAL A 129 6.61 -24.43 -27.62
CA VAL A 129 7.76 -25.32 -27.46
C VAL A 129 8.96 -24.63 -26.83
N LYS A 130 9.20 -23.37 -27.22
CA LYS A 130 10.26 -22.54 -26.63
C LYS A 130 9.95 -22.22 -25.18
N ALA A 131 8.68 -21.95 -24.85
CA ALA A 131 8.24 -21.71 -23.47
C ALA A 131 8.50 -22.92 -22.56
N ILE A 132 8.27 -24.15 -23.03
CA ILE A 132 8.56 -25.38 -22.27
C ILE A 132 10.06 -25.48 -21.96
N HIS A 133 10.94 -25.27 -22.96
CA HIS A 133 12.38 -25.35 -22.74
C HIS A 133 12.88 -24.30 -21.75
N LEU A 134 12.46 -23.06 -21.88
CA LEU A 134 12.81 -21.98 -20.92
C LEU A 134 12.25 -22.21 -19.52
N ASN A 135 11.07 -22.82 -19.40
CA ASN A 135 10.46 -23.14 -18.10
C ASN A 135 11.35 -24.08 -17.27
N ILE A 136 11.98 -25.07 -17.90
CA ILE A 136 12.88 -26.01 -17.20
C ILE A 136 14.09 -25.29 -16.60
N GLU A 137 14.57 -24.23 -17.24
CA GLU A 137 15.78 -23.50 -16.82
C GLU A 137 15.49 -22.34 -15.86
N GLN A 138 14.34 -21.70 -15.99
CA GLN A 138 14.05 -20.41 -15.36
C GLN A 138 12.89 -20.43 -14.37
N ASN A 139 12.24 -21.57 -14.16
CA ASN A 139 11.13 -21.68 -13.23
C ASN A 139 11.61 -22.25 -11.89
N PHE A 140 11.37 -21.50 -10.81
CA PHE A 140 11.80 -21.87 -9.48
C PHE A 140 10.61 -22.14 -8.57
N GLU A 141 10.79 -23.01 -7.59
CA GLU A 141 9.82 -23.26 -6.53
C GLU A 141 9.96 -22.23 -5.41
N LEU A 142 8.84 -21.95 -4.73
CA LEU A 142 8.85 -21.13 -3.52
C LEU A 142 9.18 -21.97 -2.27
N PHE A 143 9.10 -23.29 -2.39
CA PHE A 143 9.42 -24.22 -1.32
C PHE A 143 10.81 -23.94 -0.74
N ASN A 144 10.88 -23.84 0.60
CA ASN A 144 12.09 -23.49 1.36
C ASN A 144 12.76 -22.14 1.04
N LYS A 145 12.18 -21.30 0.16
CA LYS A 145 12.68 -19.94 -0.07
C LYS A 145 12.43 -19.06 1.14
N THR A 146 13.39 -18.20 1.44
CA THR A 146 13.31 -17.28 2.57
C THR A 146 12.79 -15.93 2.11
N VAL A 147 11.69 -15.48 2.72
CA VAL A 147 11.19 -14.11 2.52
C VAL A 147 11.47 -13.25 3.75
N LEU A 148 12.12 -12.12 3.54
CA LEU A 148 12.28 -11.07 4.54
C LEU A 148 11.11 -10.09 4.43
N ILE A 149 10.33 -10.01 5.49
CA ILE A 149 9.26 -9.01 5.61
C ILE A 149 9.79 -7.85 6.46
N ALA A 150 10.09 -6.73 5.83
CA ALA A 150 10.42 -5.49 6.53
C ALA A 150 9.13 -4.70 6.82
N GLY A 151 8.78 -4.64 8.10
CA GLY A 151 7.52 -4.10 8.61
C GLY A 151 6.47 -5.15 8.90
N PHE A 152 6.17 -5.37 10.18
CA PHE A 152 5.22 -6.39 10.65
C PHE A 152 3.89 -5.80 11.13
N GLY A 153 3.41 -4.81 10.37
CA GLY A 153 2.08 -4.24 10.55
C GLY A 153 0.96 -5.14 10.03
N ARG A 154 -0.18 -4.56 9.70
CA ARG A 154 -1.37 -5.31 9.22
C ARG A 154 -1.13 -6.09 7.94
N ILE A 155 -0.34 -5.54 7.00
CA ILE A 155 -0.01 -6.20 5.73
C ILE A 155 0.97 -7.34 6.00
N GLY A 156 2.07 -7.09 6.73
CA GLY A 156 3.07 -8.12 7.07
C GLY A 156 2.45 -9.32 7.79
N LYS A 157 1.56 -9.08 8.77
CA LYS A 157 0.82 -10.13 9.49
C LYS A 157 -0.13 -10.96 8.60
N LYS A 158 -0.58 -10.42 7.48
CA LYS A 158 -1.38 -11.16 6.49
C LYS A 158 -0.50 -11.87 5.46
N LEU A 159 0.62 -11.26 5.11
CA LEU A 159 1.57 -11.81 4.15
C LEU A 159 2.23 -13.07 4.70
N ILE A 160 2.69 -13.06 5.96
CA ILE A 160 3.35 -14.22 6.57
C ILE A 160 2.52 -15.50 6.45
N LYS A 161 1.21 -15.43 6.71
CA LYS A 161 0.31 -16.58 6.57
C LYS A 161 0.24 -17.14 5.16
N LYS A 162 0.38 -16.27 4.16
CA LYS A 162 0.37 -16.67 2.75
C LYS A 162 1.70 -17.31 2.37
N CYS A 163 2.82 -16.74 2.79
CA CYS A 163 4.15 -17.30 2.55
C CYS A 163 4.32 -18.68 3.20
N LEU A 164 3.88 -18.86 4.45
CA LEU A 164 3.89 -20.16 5.14
C LEU A 164 3.00 -21.20 4.43
N GLY A 165 1.89 -20.78 3.81
CA GLY A 165 1.05 -21.67 3.00
C GLY A 165 1.70 -22.15 1.69
N PHE A 166 2.83 -21.55 1.30
CA PHE A 166 3.70 -21.99 0.20
C PHE A 166 4.99 -22.66 0.71
N ASP A 167 5.02 -23.09 1.96
CA ASP A 167 6.17 -23.75 2.60
C ASP A 167 7.46 -22.91 2.55
N MET A 168 7.31 -21.57 2.55
CA MET A 168 8.42 -20.63 2.61
C MET A 168 8.90 -20.43 4.05
N LYS A 169 10.16 -20.10 4.22
CA LYS A 169 10.70 -19.57 5.48
C LYS A 169 10.43 -18.08 5.55
N VAL A 170 9.99 -17.61 6.71
CA VAL A 170 9.67 -16.20 6.91
C VAL A 170 10.51 -15.61 8.03
N ILE A 171 11.33 -14.63 7.68
CA ILE A 171 12.06 -13.80 8.63
C ILE A 171 11.47 -12.37 8.61
N VAL A 172 11.50 -11.72 9.76
CA VAL A 172 10.83 -10.43 9.94
C VAL A 172 11.78 -9.42 10.56
N PHE A 173 11.90 -8.27 9.94
CA PHE A 173 12.51 -7.09 10.52
C PHE A 173 11.44 -6.06 10.88
N ASP A 174 11.25 -5.82 12.16
CA ASP A 174 10.42 -4.73 12.68
C ASP A 174 10.96 -4.32 14.06
N PRO A 175 11.45 -3.08 14.23
CA PRO A 175 12.03 -2.63 15.50
C PRO A 175 11.00 -2.47 16.63
N TYR A 176 9.70 -2.39 16.30
CA TYR A 176 8.63 -2.11 17.25
C TYR A 176 7.81 -3.33 17.67
N VAL A 177 8.01 -4.47 17.00
CA VAL A 177 7.28 -5.72 17.29
C VAL A 177 8.21 -6.71 17.99
N ASP A 178 7.77 -7.28 19.10
CA ASP A 178 8.54 -8.26 19.87
C ASP A 178 8.64 -9.63 19.17
N ASP A 179 9.66 -10.39 19.56
CA ASP A 179 9.95 -11.71 19.00
C ASP A 179 8.82 -12.73 19.27
N ALA A 180 8.20 -12.68 20.44
CA ALA A 180 7.10 -13.59 20.80
C ALA A 180 5.90 -13.39 19.88
N THR A 181 5.58 -12.13 19.56
CA THR A 181 4.53 -11.80 18.59
C THR A 181 4.86 -12.36 17.21
N ILE A 182 6.08 -12.17 16.70
CA ILE A 182 6.47 -12.66 15.35
C ILE A 182 6.42 -14.20 15.32
N LYS A 183 6.95 -14.86 16.35
CA LYS A 183 6.91 -16.33 16.50
C LYS A 183 5.48 -16.87 16.53
N SER A 184 4.55 -16.18 17.17
CA SER A 184 3.14 -16.59 17.22
C SER A 184 2.47 -16.64 15.83
N PHE A 185 3.03 -15.93 14.84
CA PHE A 185 2.62 -15.98 13.45
C PHE A 185 3.41 -17.00 12.60
N GLY A 186 4.41 -17.68 13.18
CA GLY A 186 5.26 -18.65 12.49
C GLY A 186 6.52 -18.05 11.82
N GLY A 187 6.88 -16.82 12.13
CA GLY A 187 8.08 -16.17 11.62
C GLY A 187 9.24 -16.17 12.62
N THR A 188 10.41 -15.80 12.15
CA THR A 188 11.62 -15.58 12.95
C THR A 188 11.99 -14.10 12.91
N LYS A 189 12.22 -13.47 14.06
CA LYS A 189 12.67 -12.08 14.11
C LYS A 189 14.18 -12.01 13.82
N VAL A 190 14.58 -11.03 12.99
CA VAL A 190 15.98 -10.61 12.83
C VAL A 190 16.22 -9.27 13.53
N ALA A 191 17.43 -9.11 14.09
CA ALA A 191 17.77 -7.92 14.87
C ALA A 191 18.01 -6.70 13.97
N THR A 192 18.59 -6.92 12.80
CA THR A 192 18.90 -5.87 11.84
C THR A 192 18.39 -6.21 10.44
N LEU A 193 18.17 -5.19 9.62
CA LEU A 193 17.81 -5.38 8.21
C LEU A 193 18.91 -6.14 7.45
N GLU A 194 20.18 -5.79 7.72
CA GLU A 194 21.35 -6.38 7.05
C GLU A 194 21.45 -7.90 7.34
N GLU A 195 21.20 -8.31 8.59
CA GLU A 195 21.14 -9.72 8.95
C GLU A 195 20.06 -10.47 8.13
N GLY A 196 18.87 -9.90 8.07
CA GLY A 196 17.77 -10.47 7.27
C GLY A 196 18.06 -10.53 5.77
N LEU A 197 18.70 -9.51 5.20
CA LEU A 197 19.04 -9.48 3.78
C LEU A 197 20.05 -10.57 3.37
N LYS A 198 20.98 -10.94 4.26
CA LYS A 198 21.95 -12.03 4.00
C LYS A 198 21.30 -13.41 3.85
N GLU A 199 20.14 -13.59 4.46
CA GLU A 199 19.43 -14.88 4.45
C GLU A 199 18.26 -14.92 3.46
N ALA A 200 17.84 -13.74 2.95
CA ALA A 200 16.63 -13.62 2.17
C ALA A 200 16.83 -13.90 0.67
N ASP A 201 15.99 -14.73 0.09
CA ASP A 201 15.81 -14.82 -1.36
C ASP A 201 14.89 -13.69 -1.88
N ILE A 202 14.00 -13.19 -1.01
CA ILE A 202 12.95 -12.23 -1.37
C ILE A 202 12.83 -11.18 -0.27
N LEU A 203 12.76 -9.91 -0.66
CA LEU A 203 12.46 -8.79 0.24
C LEU A 203 11.07 -8.22 -0.04
N SER A 204 10.26 -8.11 1.00
CA SER A 204 8.97 -7.39 0.97
C SER A 204 8.98 -6.20 1.92
N LEU A 205 8.72 -5.00 1.38
CA LEU A 205 8.63 -3.77 2.16
C LEU A 205 7.17 -3.44 2.47
N SER A 206 6.82 -3.42 3.77
CA SER A 206 5.49 -3.07 4.27
C SER A 206 5.57 -1.97 5.34
N LEU A 207 6.38 -0.94 5.05
CA LEU A 207 6.70 0.17 5.94
C LEU A 207 5.90 1.43 5.56
N PRO A 208 5.52 2.30 6.52
CA PRO A 208 5.03 3.63 6.21
C PRO A 208 6.16 4.49 5.63
N LEU A 209 5.86 5.38 4.68
CA LEU A 209 6.83 6.36 4.19
C LEU A 209 6.93 7.54 5.18
N ASN A 210 8.08 7.69 5.83
CA ASN A 210 8.39 8.78 6.75
C ASN A 210 9.89 9.14 6.67
N LYS A 211 10.36 10.04 7.53
CA LYS A 211 11.77 10.47 7.56
C LYS A 211 12.76 9.31 7.81
N GLN A 212 12.35 8.30 8.58
CA GLN A 212 13.20 7.14 8.93
C GLN A 212 13.21 6.06 7.85
N THR A 213 12.12 5.93 7.09
CA THR A 213 11.95 4.88 6.08
C THR A 213 12.16 5.38 4.65
N LYS A 214 12.32 6.69 4.46
CA LYS A 214 12.70 7.26 3.17
C LYS A 214 14.09 6.75 2.78
N ASN A 215 14.21 6.19 1.57
CA ASN A 215 15.45 5.56 1.07
C ASN A 215 15.94 4.41 1.99
N PHE A 216 15.02 3.68 2.61
CA PHE A 216 15.33 2.58 3.52
C PHE A 216 16.10 1.43 2.85
N ILE A 217 15.86 1.21 1.57
CA ILE A 217 16.60 0.31 0.70
C ILE A 217 17.26 1.13 -0.39
N THR A 218 18.54 0.94 -0.59
CA THR A 218 19.36 1.57 -1.62
C THR A 218 20.07 0.50 -2.45
N LEU A 219 20.88 0.91 -3.44
CA LEU A 219 21.69 -0.03 -4.22
C LEU A 219 22.71 -0.81 -3.36
N LYS A 220 23.05 -0.31 -2.18
CA LYS A 220 23.94 -1.00 -1.24
C LYS A 220 23.27 -2.25 -0.66
N GLU A 221 22.02 -2.15 -0.28
CA GLU A 221 21.22 -3.23 0.29
C GLU A 221 20.75 -4.24 -0.76
N MET A 222 20.84 -3.91 -2.07
CA MET A 222 20.43 -4.77 -3.20
C MET A 222 21.58 -5.55 -3.83
N LYS A 223 22.81 -5.37 -3.37
CA LYS A 223 24.02 -6.09 -3.81
C LYS A 223 24.39 -7.18 -2.85
#